data_dc53f14b8241305e396b290a9dbcb1b7
#
_entry.id   dc53f14b8241305e396b290a9dbcb1b7
#
_cell.length_a   1.000
_cell.length_b   1.000
_cell.length_c   1.000
_cell.angle_alpha   90.00
_cell.angle_beta   90.00
_cell.angle_gamma   90.00
#
_symmetry.space_group_name_H-M   'P 1'
#
loop_
_entity.id
_entity.type
_entity.pdbx_description
1 polymer ?
#
loop_
_entity_poly.entity_id
_entity_poly.type
_entity_poly.pdbx_seq_one_letter_code
_entity_poly.pdbx_strand_id
1 'polypeptide(L)'
;MGSKWCIYRLGDIAEFSYGKMPKKEFVGTGDYVIFSGYKYTESYPEKNTSAGELIVVARGVGGTGDVKITTRDCYLTNLSIKINLDETKVRKEYFYYLFLQSNLRYLDSGSAQSQITINDLANVEISAPSLNVQDLIVKSLKAFDDKITTLSSMNQTLEQMSQTLFKSWFVDFDPVIDNALDAGNPIPEALQTRAKLRQKVRNSADFKPLPAEIRSLFPSEFEETELGWVPKGWKEGTLPEIAFINSTSWTNKNQPDYINYVDLSNAKDGRIYSIEKLSFNDAP
;
A
#
# COMPACT_ATOMS: atom_id res chain seq x y z
N MET A 1 -21.60 34.90 3.08
CA MET A 1 -22.26 34.73 1.78
C MET A 1 -22.25 33.24 1.44
N GLY A 2 -23.43 32.60 1.42
CA GLY A 2 -23.50 31.17 1.04
C GLY A 2 -23.05 30.95 -0.38
N SER A 3 -22.15 30.00 -0.60
CA SER A 3 -21.74 29.60 -1.95
C SER A 3 -22.97 29.09 -2.70
N LYS A 4 -23.27 29.66 -3.86
CA LYS A 4 -24.37 29.21 -4.71
C LYS A 4 -23.94 27.87 -5.35
N TRP A 5 -24.66 26.80 -5.09
CA TRP A 5 -24.45 25.49 -5.71
C TRP A 5 -25.23 25.44 -7.01
N CYS A 6 -24.61 24.89 -8.03
CA CYS A 6 -25.21 24.64 -9.34
C CYS A 6 -25.32 23.14 -9.56
N ILE A 7 -26.43 22.70 -10.17
CA ILE A 7 -26.60 21.30 -10.60
C ILE A 7 -26.23 21.23 -12.08
N TYR A 8 -25.39 20.28 -12.42
CA TYR A 8 -24.96 19.99 -13.77
C TYR A 8 -25.26 18.54 -14.12
N ARG A 9 -25.78 18.31 -15.32
CA ARG A 9 -25.86 17.00 -15.91
C ARG A 9 -24.54 16.71 -16.64
N LEU A 10 -23.91 15.56 -16.40
CA LEU A 10 -22.59 15.29 -16.96
C LEU A 10 -22.55 15.34 -18.49
N GLY A 11 -23.62 14.91 -19.17
CA GLY A 11 -23.72 15.02 -20.63
C GLY A 11 -23.66 16.44 -21.18
N ASP A 12 -23.95 17.47 -20.34
CA ASP A 12 -23.90 18.87 -20.74
C ASP A 12 -22.53 19.54 -20.48
N ILE A 13 -21.65 18.87 -19.75
CA ILE A 13 -20.38 19.43 -19.30
C ILE A 13 -19.18 18.50 -19.51
N ALA A 14 -19.39 17.35 -20.16
CA ALA A 14 -18.32 16.38 -20.38
C ALA A 14 -18.43 15.66 -21.73
N GLU A 15 -17.29 15.32 -22.29
CA GLU A 15 -17.16 14.38 -23.39
C GLU A 15 -16.66 13.02 -22.87
N PHE A 16 -17.15 11.95 -23.46
CA PHE A 16 -16.85 10.60 -23.03
C PHE A 16 -16.25 9.77 -24.16
N SER A 17 -15.27 8.94 -23.84
CA SER A 17 -14.74 7.97 -24.79
C SER A 17 -14.29 6.70 -24.10
N TYR A 18 -14.60 5.55 -24.70
CA TYR A 18 -14.05 4.28 -24.26
C TYR A 18 -12.55 4.19 -24.59
N GLY A 19 -11.78 3.54 -23.74
CA GLY A 19 -10.49 3.02 -24.12
C GLY A 19 -10.60 1.98 -25.23
N LYS A 20 -9.49 1.39 -25.65
CA LYS A 20 -9.43 0.46 -26.77
C LYS A 20 -8.95 -0.91 -26.32
N MET A 21 -9.45 -1.98 -26.95
CA MET A 21 -8.96 -3.33 -26.73
C MET A 21 -7.49 -3.44 -27.17
N PRO A 22 -6.56 -3.86 -26.31
CA PRO A 22 -5.18 -4.04 -26.71
C PRO A 22 -5.03 -5.24 -27.66
N LYS A 23 -4.15 -5.10 -28.64
CA LYS A 23 -3.81 -6.21 -29.52
C LYS A 23 -2.90 -7.17 -28.78
N LYS A 24 -3.26 -8.45 -28.72
CA LYS A 24 -2.56 -9.48 -27.94
C LYS A 24 -1.08 -9.59 -28.27
N GLU A 25 -0.72 -9.42 -29.53
CA GLU A 25 0.64 -9.51 -30.06
C GLU A 25 1.60 -8.47 -29.49
N PHE A 26 1.07 -7.35 -28.98
CA PHE A 26 1.87 -6.25 -28.42
C PHE A 26 1.84 -6.20 -26.88
N VAL A 27 1.05 -7.05 -26.23
CA VAL A 27 1.00 -7.13 -24.77
C VAL A 27 2.33 -7.69 -24.23
N GLY A 28 2.88 -7.02 -23.24
CA GLY A 28 4.21 -7.35 -22.69
C GLY A 28 5.38 -6.68 -23.40
N THR A 29 5.12 -5.76 -24.36
CA THR A 29 6.16 -5.03 -25.12
C THR A 29 6.03 -3.54 -24.97
N GLY A 30 7.13 -2.78 -25.18
CA GLY A 30 7.15 -1.31 -25.15
C GLY A 30 7.20 -0.72 -23.76
N ASP A 31 7.08 0.63 -23.69
CA ASP A 31 7.41 1.44 -22.51
C ASP A 31 6.17 1.92 -21.71
N TYR A 32 4.99 1.85 -22.30
CA TYR A 32 3.76 2.24 -21.63
C TYR A 32 3.13 1.03 -20.95
N VAL A 33 2.24 1.28 -19.99
CA VAL A 33 1.52 0.23 -19.27
C VAL A 33 0.06 0.21 -19.68
N ILE A 34 -0.53 -0.97 -19.73
CA ILE A 34 -1.98 -1.13 -19.93
C ILE A 34 -2.68 -0.79 -18.62
N PHE A 35 -3.70 0.08 -18.68
CA PHE A 35 -4.67 0.25 -17.61
C PHE A 35 -5.92 -0.58 -17.93
N SER A 36 -6.10 -1.68 -17.20
CA SER A 36 -7.19 -2.63 -17.44
C SER A 36 -8.15 -2.67 -16.24
N GLY A 37 -9.37 -2.17 -16.46
CA GLY A 37 -10.38 -2.07 -15.42
C GLY A 37 -9.95 -1.14 -14.30
N TYR A 38 -9.33 -1.66 -13.23
CA TYR A 38 -9.00 -0.92 -12.02
C TYR A 38 -7.50 -0.83 -11.70
N LYS A 39 -6.63 -1.45 -12.51
CA LYS A 39 -5.18 -1.52 -12.25
C LYS A 39 -4.32 -1.42 -13.51
N TYR A 40 -3.07 -1.01 -13.28
CA TYR A 40 -2.02 -1.15 -14.29
C TYR A 40 -1.55 -2.60 -14.36
N THR A 41 -1.31 -3.09 -15.59
CA THR A 41 -0.91 -4.48 -15.85
C THR A 41 0.39 -4.53 -16.65
N GLU A 42 0.39 -5.20 -17.82
CA GLU A 42 1.57 -5.44 -18.64
C GLU A 42 1.97 -4.19 -19.44
N SER A 43 3.18 -4.22 -20.01
CA SER A 43 3.67 -3.17 -20.91
C SER A 43 2.96 -3.19 -22.27
N TYR A 44 3.00 -2.04 -22.96
CA TYR A 44 2.40 -1.84 -24.29
C TYR A 44 3.18 -0.77 -25.07
N PRO A 45 3.30 -0.87 -26.40
CA PRO A 45 4.14 0.04 -27.17
C PRO A 45 3.54 1.44 -27.38
N GLU A 46 2.24 1.61 -27.21
CA GLU A 46 1.53 2.86 -27.46
C GLU A 46 0.75 3.32 -26.24
N LYS A 47 0.57 4.64 -26.11
CA LYS A 47 -0.38 5.21 -25.16
C LYS A 47 -1.59 5.78 -25.91
N ASN A 48 -2.75 5.74 -25.25
CA ASN A 48 -3.96 6.43 -25.69
C ASN A 48 -4.55 7.35 -24.61
N THR A 49 -3.90 7.41 -23.43
CA THR A 49 -4.31 8.21 -22.28
C THR A 49 -3.07 8.74 -21.58
N SER A 50 -3.05 10.01 -21.30
CA SER A 50 -1.95 10.67 -20.57
C SER A 50 -2.16 10.59 -19.07
N ALA A 51 -1.09 10.83 -18.31
CA ALA A 51 -1.19 11.04 -16.86
C ALA A 51 -2.12 12.23 -16.55
N GLY A 52 -2.86 12.14 -15.47
CA GLY A 52 -3.78 13.20 -15.02
C GLY A 52 -5.13 13.21 -15.71
N GLU A 53 -5.48 12.21 -16.51
CA GLU A 53 -6.80 12.11 -17.11
C GLU A 53 -7.81 11.40 -16.21
N LEU A 54 -9.05 11.91 -16.19
CA LEU A 54 -10.15 11.38 -15.39
C LEU A 54 -10.80 10.20 -16.12
N ILE A 55 -10.96 9.10 -15.41
CA ILE A 55 -11.56 7.87 -15.93
C ILE A 55 -12.57 7.28 -14.97
N VAL A 56 -13.54 6.53 -15.50
CA VAL A 56 -14.46 5.67 -14.75
C VAL A 56 -14.25 4.23 -15.20
N VAL A 57 -14.13 3.32 -14.23
CA VAL A 57 -14.12 1.88 -14.51
C VAL A 57 -15.51 1.46 -14.93
N ALA A 58 -15.66 1.10 -16.21
CA ALA A 58 -16.94 0.77 -16.81
C ALA A 58 -17.33 -0.71 -16.63
N ARG A 59 -16.33 -1.59 -16.50
CA ARG A 59 -16.53 -3.05 -16.37
C ARG A 59 -15.41 -3.67 -15.54
N GLY A 60 -15.74 -4.72 -14.79
CA GLY A 60 -14.75 -5.52 -14.09
C GLY A 60 -15.21 -5.94 -12.69
N VAL A 61 -14.78 -7.11 -12.26
CA VAL A 61 -15.07 -7.61 -10.92
C VAL A 61 -14.29 -6.76 -9.90
N GLY A 62 -15.02 -6.02 -9.06
CA GLY A 62 -14.41 -5.29 -7.92
C GLY A 62 -14.06 -3.84 -8.17
N GLY A 63 -14.42 -3.23 -9.31
CA GLY A 63 -14.09 -1.82 -9.55
C GLY A 63 -15.06 -1.02 -10.39
N THR A 64 -16.15 -1.63 -10.89
CA THR A 64 -17.15 -0.93 -11.71
C THR A 64 -17.73 0.26 -10.95
N GLY A 65 -17.68 1.44 -11.56
CA GLY A 65 -18.13 2.69 -10.97
C GLY A 65 -17.03 3.48 -10.24
N ASP A 66 -15.83 2.92 -10.08
CA ASP A 66 -14.72 3.66 -9.49
C ASP A 66 -14.28 4.80 -10.42
N VAL A 67 -14.17 5.98 -9.85
CA VAL A 67 -13.59 7.17 -10.50
C VAL A 67 -12.11 7.24 -10.16
N LYS A 68 -11.27 7.41 -11.15
CA LYS A 68 -9.80 7.47 -10.98
C LYS A 68 -9.19 8.60 -11.82
N ILE A 69 -8.05 9.08 -11.39
CA ILE A 69 -7.16 9.92 -12.21
C ILE A 69 -5.93 9.07 -12.54
N THR A 70 -5.58 9.00 -13.82
CA THR A 70 -4.40 8.25 -14.26
C THR A 70 -3.12 8.85 -13.67
N THR A 71 -2.25 8.02 -13.09
CA THR A 71 -1.00 8.47 -12.46
C THR A 71 0.19 8.49 -13.41
N ARG A 72 0.04 7.89 -14.59
CA ARG A 72 1.08 7.81 -15.64
C ARG A 72 0.44 7.66 -17.01
N ASP A 73 1.23 7.93 -18.04
CA ASP A 73 0.87 7.63 -19.42
C ASP A 73 0.58 6.14 -19.58
N CYS A 74 -0.54 5.78 -20.19
CA CYS A 74 -0.97 4.40 -20.29
C CYS A 74 -1.82 4.11 -21.52
N TYR A 75 -1.98 2.82 -21.80
CA TYR A 75 -2.96 2.33 -22.76
C TYR A 75 -4.24 1.94 -22.02
N LEU A 76 -5.26 2.80 -22.11
CA LEU A 76 -6.55 2.57 -21.48
C LEU A 76 -7.35 1.54 -22.29
N THR A 77 -7.80 0.48 -21.60
CA THR A 77 -8.64 -0.54 -22.23
C THR A 77 -10.10 -0.12 -22.30
N ASN A 78 -10.89 -0.82 -23.13
CA ASN A 78 -12.32 -0.64 -23.26
C ASN A 78 -13.13 -1.02 -21.99
N LEU A 79 -12.46 -1.43 -20.92
CA LEU A 79 -13.06 -1.63 -19.59
C LEU A 79 -13.21 -0.32 -18.81
N SER A 80 -12.75 0.79 -19.35
CA SER A 80 -12.85 2.10 -18.72
C SER A 80 -13.33 3.16 -19.73
N ILE A 81 -13.97 4.17 -19.21
CA ILE A 81 -14.43 5.37 -19.95
C ILE A 81 -13.61 6.55 -19.46
N LYS A 82 -13.01 7.28 -20.40
CA LYS A 82 -12.38 8.57 -20.17
C LYS A 82 -13.43 9.65 -20.14
N ILE A 83 -13.30 10.59 -19.21
CA ILE A 83 -14.18 11.76 -19.05
C ILE A 83 -13.34 13.01 -19.26
N ASN A 84 -13.69 13.79 -20.28
CA ASN A 84 -13.12 15.13 -20.51
C ASN A 84 -14.14 16.17 -20.05
N LEU A 85 -13.91 16.72 -18.84
CA LEU A 85 -14.81 17.70 -18.22
C LEU A 85 -14.55 19.11 -18.76
N ASP A 86 -15.62 19.91 -18.86
CA ASP A 86 -15.52 21.36 -18.98
C ASP A 86 -15.05 21.94 -17.63
N GLU A 87 -13.75 22.10 -17.48
CA GLU A 87 -13.13 22.60 -16.25
C GLU A 87 -13.44 24.07 -15.95
N THR A 88 -14.17 24.79 -16.84
CA THR A 88 -14.73 26.10 -16.52
C THR A 88 -15.99 26.01 -15.64
N LYS A 89 -16.54 24.82 -15.47
CA LYS A 89 -17.72 24.53 -14.64
C LYS A 89 -17.39 23.63 -13.46
N VAL A 90 -16.67 22.52 -13.72
CA VAL A 90 -16.32 21.52 -12.70
C VAL A 90 -14.87 21.08 -12.86
N ARG A 91 -14.07 21.26 -11.82
CA ARG A 91 -12.69 20.76 -11.78
C ARG A 91 -12.66 19.23 -11.76
N LYS A 92 -11.77 18.61 -12.51
CA LYS A 92 -11.64 17.14 -12.56
C LYS A 92 -11.25 16.53 -11.22
N GLU A 93 -10.40 17.22 -10.44
CA GLU A 93 -10.03 16.78 -9.10
C GLU A 93 -11.21 16.88 -8.14
N TYR A 94 -12.06 17.92 -8.25
CA TYR A 94 -13.29 18.02 -7.47
C TYR A 94 -14.23 16.86 -7.79
N PHE A 95 -14.42 16.55 -9.07
CA PHE A 95 -15.21 15.40 -9.50
C PHE A 95 -14.66 14.08 -8.96
N TYR A 96 -13.33 13.90 -9.00
CA TYR A 96 -12.68 12.72 -8.43
C TYR A 96 -12.99 12.56 -6.93
N TYR A 97 -12.81 13.61 -6.14
CA TYR A 97 -13.10 13.56 -4.70
C TYR A 97 -14.59 13.36 -4.39
N LEU A 98 -15.48 13.92 -5.21
CA LEU A 98 -16.93 13.75 -5.05
C LEU A 98 -17.32 12.26 -5.10
N PHE A 99 -16.67 11.49 -5.97
CA PHE A 99 -16.98 10.06 -6.16
C PHE A 99 -15.96 9.09 -5.54
N LEU A 100 -15.00 9.59 -4.77
CA LEU A 100 -13.99 8.73 -4.14
C LEU A 100 -14.60 7.75 -3.12
N GLN A 101 -15.61 8.17 -2.39
CA GLN A 101 -16.29 7.31 -1.39
C GLN A 101 -17.59 6.70 -1.91
N SER A 102 -18.38 7.47 -2.66
CA SER A 102 -19.71 7.04 -3.08
C SER A 102 -19.73 6.28 -4.40
N ASN A 103 -18.66 6.20 -5.13
CA ASN A 103 -18.47 5.72 -6.50
C ASN A 103 -19.76 5.75 -7.38
N LEU A 104 -19.65 5.38 -8.64
CA LEU A 104 -20.77 5.37 -9.58
C LEU A 104 -21.40 3.99 -9.77
N ARG A 105 -21.17 3.07 -8.81
CA ARG A 105 -21.66 1.68 -8.92
C ARG A 105 -23.19 1.56 -8.95
N TYR A 106 -23.89 2.55 -8.40
CA TYR A 106 -25.37 2.57 -8.47
C TYR A 106 -25.91 2.69 -9.91
N LEU A 107 -25.07 3.08 -10.88
CA LEU A 107 -25.42 3.10 -12.30
C LEU A 107 -25.33 1.72 -12.97
N ASP A 108 -24.79 0.73 -12.26
CA ASP A 108 -24.64 -0.61 -12.76
C ASP A 108 -26.00 -1.27 -12.96
N SER A 109 -26.43 -1.39 -14.22
CA SER A 109 -27.70 -1.99 -14.63
C SER A 109 -27.56 -3.45 -15.06
N GLY A 110 -26.36 -4.02 -15.00
CA GLY A 110 -26.05 -5.35 -15.49
C GLY A 110 -26.47 -6.48 -14.56
N SER A 111 -27.47 -7.25 -14.92
CA SER A 111 -27.95 -8.43 -14.16
C SER A 111 -26.97 -9.61 -14.20
N ALA A 112 -26.14 -9.74 -15.24
CA ALA A 112 -25.20 -10.85 -15.43
C ALA A 112 -23.73 -10.39 -15.51
N GLN A 113 -23.46 -9.18 -15.99
CA GLN A 113 -22.15 -8.55 -16.03
C GLN A 113 -22.27 -7.09 -15.65
N SER A 114 -21.60 -6.73 -14.58
CA SER A 114 -21.48 -5.34 -14.09
C SER A 114 -20.96 -4.43 -15.21
N GLN A 115 -21.76 -3.44 -15.62
CA GLN A 115 -21.41 -2.51 -16.69
C GLN A 115 -22.07 -1.15 -16.51
N ILE A 116 -21.28 -0.10 -16.70
CA ILE A 116 -21.71 1.28 -16.85
C ILE A 116 -21.46 1.72 -18.29
N THR A 117 -22.43 2.37 -18.90
CA THR A 117 -22.32 2.91 -20.26
C THR A 117 -22.10 4.41 -20.27
N ILE A 118 -21.67 4.96 -21.42
CA ILE A 118 -21.58 6.41 -21.61
C ILE A 118 -22.96 7.08 -21.41
N ASN A 119 -24.04 6.42 -21.82
CA ASN A 119 -25.38 6.97 -21.63
C ASN A 119 -25.76 7.06 -20.15
N ASP A 120 -25.38 6.07 -19.34
CA ASP A 120 -25.60 6.12 -17.89
C ASP A 120 -24.83 7.29 -17.26
N LEU A 121 -23.54 7.47 -17.63
CA LEU A 121 -22.73 8.58 -17.15
C LEU A 121 -23.28 9.95 -17.59
N ALA A 122 -23.73 10.07 -18.84
CA ALA A 122 -24.27 11.34 -19.35
C ALA A 122 -25.53 11.80 -18.59
N ASN A 123 -26.25 10.90 -17.96
CA ASN A 123 -27.45 11.20 -17.16
C ASN A 123 -27.16 11.51 -15.69
N VAL A 124 -25.92 11.40 -15.24
CA VAL A 124 -25.56 11.71 -13.84
C VAL A 124 -25.69 13.20 -13.59
N GLU A 125 -26.40 13.56 -12.55
CA GLU A 125 -26.43 14.92 -12.04
C GLU A 125 -25.44 15.09 -10.89
N ILE A 126 -24.67 16.16 -10.94
CA ILE A 126 -23.74 16.54 -9.87
C ILE A 126 -24.03 17.95 -9.39
N SER A 127 -23.85 18.17 -8.09
CA SER A 127 -23.93 19.48 -7.50
C SER A 127 -22.54 20.01 -7.22
N ALA A 128 -22.22 21.20 -7.71
CA ALA A 128 -20.92 21.81 -7.52
C ALA A 128 -21.05 23.29 -7.11
N PRO A 129 -20.21 23.76 -6.16
CA PRO A 129 -20.11 25.17 -5.80
C PRO A 129 -19.32 25.93 -6.86
N SER A 130 -19.08 27.24 -6.62
CA SER A 130 -18.19 28.04 -7.50
C SER A 130 -16.78 27.44 -7.60
N LEU A 131 -16.09 27.68 -8.71
CA LEU A 131 -14.74 27.16 -8.95
C LEU A 131 -13.76 27.47 -7.82
N ASN A 132 -13.80 28.69 -7.25
CA ASN A 132 -12.95 29.05 -6.13
C ASN A 132 -13.17 28.14 -4.90
N VAL A 133 -14.41 27.74 -4.66
CA VAL A 133 -14.73 26.82 -3.55
C VAL A 133 -14.31 25.39 -3.90
N GLN A 134 -14.49 24.95 -5.15
CA GLN A 134 -13.97 23.67 -5.61
C GLN A 134 -12.46 23.60 -5.44
N ASP A 135 -11.71 24.64 -5.86
CA ASP A 135 -10.25 24.72 -5.74
C ASP A 135 -9.81 24.67 -4.25
N LEU A 136 -10.55 25.31 -3.34
CA LEU A 136 -10.28 25.25 -1.90
C LEU A 136 -10.51 23.83 -1.33
N ILE A 137 -11.61 23.17 -1.72
CA ILE A 137 -11.92 21.79 -1.32
C ILE A 137 -10.83 20.85 -1.81
N VAL A 138 -10.48 20.93 -3.11
CA VAL A 138 -9.43 20.10 -3.72
C VAL A 138 -8.09 20.30 -3.00
N LYS A 139 -7.69 21.56 -2.79
CA LYS A 139 -6.44 21.89 -2.08
C LYS A 139 -6.39 21.25 -0.69
N SER A 140 -7.50 21.34 0.06
CA SER A 140 -7.58 20.77 1.41
C SER A 140 -7.49 19.24 1.40
N LEU A 141 -8.26 18.58 0.54
CA LEU A 141 -8.27 17.11 0.44
C LEU A 141 -6.95 16.58 -0.08
N LYS A 142 -6.36 17.23 -1.09
CA LYS A 142 -5.03 16.86 -1.61
C LYS A 142 -3.94 16.96 -0.55
N ALA A 143 -4.00 17.96 0.34
CA ALA A 143 -3.04 18.07 1.44
C ALA A 143 -3.10 16.87 2.40
N PHE A 144 -4.30 16.30 2.63
CA PHE A 144 -4.44 15.05 3.38
C PHE A 144 -3.88 13.85 2.62
N ASP A 145 -4.17 13.71 1.32
CA ASP A 145 -3.64 12.62 0.51
C ASP A 145 -2.11 12.66 0.43
N ASP A 146 -1.52 13.83 0.24
CA ASP A 146 -0.07 14.03 0.25
C ASP A 146 0.53 13.63 1.60
N LYS A 147 -0.14 13.96 2.71
CA LYS A 147 0.28 13.56 4.06
C LYS A 147 0.19 12.06 4.27
N ILE A 148 -0.91 11.43 3.84
CA ILE A 148 -1.11 9.98 3.92
C ILE A 148 -0.01 9.26 3.12
N THR A 149 0.27 9.72 1.90
CA THR A 149 1.31 9.16 1.04
C THR A 149 2.69 9.28 1.69
N THR A 150 3.01 10.46 2.22
CA THR A 150 4.28 10.69 2.92
C THR A 150 4.44 9.78 4.13
N LEU A 151 3.41 9.70 4.98
CA LEU A 151 3.43 8.83 6.17
C LEU A 151 3.53 7.34 5.81
N SER A 152 2.85 6.90 4.75
CA SER A 152 2.94 5.52 4.26
C SER A 152 4.36 5.19 3.78
N SER A 153 4.99 6.10 3.03
CA SER A 153 6.39 5.94 2.59
C SER A 153 7.37 5.95 3.76
N MET A 154 7.14 6.82 4.77
CA MET A 154 7.94 6.81 6.00
C MET A 154 7.82 5.49 6.75
N ASN A 155 6.60 4.98 6.93
CA ASN A 155 6.37 3.69 7.60
C ASN A 155 7.08 2.55 6.87
N GLN A 156 7.00 2.50 5.54
CA GLN A 156 7.70 1.49 4.75
C GLN A 156 9.22 1.59 4.93
N THR A 157 9.77 2.80 4.93
CA THR A 157 11.21 3.02 5.15
C THR A 157 11.62 2.59 6.56
N LEU A 158 10.85 2.96 7.59
CA LEU A 158 11.12 2.57 8.98
C LEU A 158 11.06 1.05 9.18
N GLU A 159 10.11 0.38 8.52
CA GLU A 159 10.02 -1.07 8.55
C GLU A 159 11.25 -1.73 7.92
N GLN A 160 11.68 -1.27 6.73
CA GLN A 160 12.91 -1.74 6.09
C GLN A 160 14.16 -1.50 6.94
N MET A 161 14.26 -0.32 7.59
CA MET A 161 15.35 -0.02 8.50
C MET A 161 15.35 -0.95 9.72
N SER A 162 14.18 -1.22 10.31
CA SER A 162 14.02 -2.14 11.43
C SER A 162 14.44 -3.57 11.06
N GLN A 163 13.97 -4.07 9.90
CA GLN A 163 14.34 -5.38 9.40
C GLN A 163 15.84 -5.49 9.12
N THR A 164 16.43 -4.46 8.52
CA THR A 164 17.87 -4.41 8.25
C THR A 164 18.67 -4.41 9.57
N LEU A 165 18.23 -3.64 10.55
CA LEU A 165 18.88 -3.59 11.87
C LEU A 165 18.76 -4.92 12.60
N PHE A 166 17.58 -5.53 12.60
CA PHE A 166 17.37 -6.86 13.17
C PHE A 166 18.28 -7.90 12.52
N LYS A 167 18.32 -7.92 11.18
CA LYS A 167 19.22 -8.81 10.45
C LYS A 167 20.68 -8.60 10.82
N SER A 168 21.14 -7.35 10.85
CA SER A 168 22.52 -6.98 11.22
C SER A 168 22.88 -7.46 12.63
N TRP A 169 21.99 -7.29 13.62
CA TRP A 169 22.31 -7.59 15.01
C TRP A 169 22.12 -9.04 15.40
N PHE A 170 21.05 -9.69 14.88
CA PHE A 170 20.58 -10.99 15.37
C PHE A 170 20.75 -12.13 14.36
N VAL A 171 21.07 -11.83 13.11
CA VAL A 171 21.30 -12.83 12.05
C VAL A 171 22.75 -12.78 11.58
N ASP A 172 23.26 -11.58 11.28
CA ASP A 172 24.62 -11.37 10.80
C ASP A 172 25.62 -11.15 11.96
N PHE A 173 25.14 -10.95 13.17
CA PHE A 173 25.91 -10.76 14.42
C PHE A 173 26.93 -9.61 14.39
N ASP A 174 26.63 -8.53 13.65
CA ASP A 174 27.55 -7.41 13.50
C ASP A 174 28.09 -6.83 14.82
N PRO A 175 27.26 -6.62 15.87
CA PRO A 175 27.77 -6.11 17.15
C PRO A 175 28.73 -7.08 17.84
N VAL A 176 28.50 -8.41 17.70
CA VAL A 176 29.40 -9.43 18.28
C VAL A 176 30.70 -9.48 17.50
N ILE A 177 30.65 -9.38 16.17
CA ILE A 177 31.84 -9.28 15.32
C ILE A 177 32.66 -8.03 15.69
N ASP A 178 31.98 -6.88 15.85
CA ASP A 178 32.67 -5.65 16.27
C ASP A 178 33.36 -5.80 17.62
N ASN A 179 32.71 -6.45 18.60
CA ASN A 179 33.25 -6.73 19.90
C ASN A 179 34.45 -7.71 19.83
N ALA A 180 34.32 -8.77 19.00
CA ALA A 180 35.37 -9.74 18.79
C ALA A 180 36.62 -9.10 18.15
N LEU A 181 36.44 -8.25 17.14
CA LEU A 181 37.49 -7.53 16.47
C LEU A 181 38.25 -6.59 17.44
N ASP A 182 37.54 -5.88 18.31
CA ASP A 182 38.16 -4.97 19.29
C ASP A 182 38.85 -5.73 20.43
N ALA A 183 38.37 -6.90 20.81
CA ALA A 183 38.95 -7.76 21.83
C ALA A 183 40.12 -8.63 21.29
N GLY A 184 40.28 -8.73 19.96
CA GLY A 184 41.22 -9.63 19.32
C GLY A 184 40.83 -11.10 19.43
N ASN A 185 39.55 -11.39 19.67
CA ASN A 185 39.03 -12.74 19.76
C ASN A 185 38.91 -13.40 18.37
N PRO A 186 39.00 -14.75 18.28
CA PRO A 186 38.89 -15.45 17.04
C PRO A 186 37.42 -15.37 16.50
N ILE A 187 37.30 -15.13 15.20
CA ILE A 187 35.99 -15.16 14.49
C ILE A 187 35.93 -16.47 13.69
N PRO A 188 34.86 -17.24 13.80
CA PRO A 188 34.68 -18.48 13.07
C PRO A 188 34.83 -18.34 11.55
N GLU A 189 35.31 -19.37 10.86
CA GLU A 189 35.52 -19.35 9.40
C GLU A 189 34.23 -19.03 8.64
N ALA A 190 33.10 -19.57 9.09
CA ALA A 190 31.80 -19.30 8.50
C ALA A 190 31.39 -17.80 8.52
N LEU A 191 31.91 -17.02 9.47
CA LEU A 191 31.62 -15.59 9.65
C LEU A 191 32.72 -14.68 9.09
N GLN A 192 33.84 -15.22 8.57
CA GLN A 192 34.98 -14.43 8.09
C GLN A 192 34.61 -13.46 6.97
N THR A 193 33.75 -13.88 6.05
CA THR A 193 33.30 -13.01 4.97
C THR A 193 32.55 -11.78 5.52
N ARG A 194 31.69 -12.01 6.51
CA ARG A 194 30.96 -10.91 7.19
C ARG A 194 31.91 -10.04 7.98
N ALA A 195 32.86 -10.62 8.69
CA ALA A 195 33.87 -9.88 9.46
C ALA A 195 34.71 -8.94 8.56
N LYS A 196 35.12 -9.40 7.39
CA LYS A 196 35.85 -8.57 6.41
C LYS A 196 35.01 -7.41 5.91
N LEU A 197 33.72 -7.64 5.61
CA LEU A 197 32.80 -6.59 5.22
C LEU A 197 32.60 -5.59 6.36
N ARG A 198 32.45 -6.08 7.60
CA ARG A 198 32.26 -5.27 8.78
C ARG A 198 33.47 -4.40 9.07
N GLN A 199 34.67 -4.96 8.97
CA GLN A 199 35.91 -4.20 9.11
C GLN A 199 36.04 -3.07 8.08
N LYS A 200 35.63 -3.32 6.84
CA LYS A 200 35.59 -2.33 5.78
C LYS A 200 34.63 -1.17 6.10
N VAL A 201 33.46 -1.47 6.64
CA VAL A 201 32.48 -0.48 7.10
C VAL A 201 33.03 0.32 8.26
N ARG A 202 33.69 -0.32 9.26
CA ARG A 202 34.29 0.34 10.41
C ARG A 202 35.42 1.31 10.04
N ASN A 203 36.12 1.06 8.95
CA ASN A 203 37.18 1.92 8.45
C ASN A 203 36.63 3.09 7.59
N SER A 204 35.33 3.19 7.36
CA SER A 204 34.73 4.31 6.62
C SER A 204 34.62 5.56 7.50
N ALA A 205 34.71 6.73 6.88
CA ALA A 205 34.60 8.01 7.58
C ALA A 205 33.24 8.25 8.26
N ASP A 206 32.21 7.60 7.75
CA ASP A 206 30.82 7.74 8.25
C ASP A 206 30.44 6.70 9.31
N PHE A 207 31.37 5.81 9.68
CA PHE A 207 31.08 4.79 10.68
C PHE A 207 30.82 5.40 12.05
N LYS A 208 29.68 5.06 12.61
CA LYS A 208 29.30 5.40 13.99
C LYS A 208 29.16 4.09 14.77
N PRO A 209 30.00 3.87 15.78
CA PRO A 209 29.86 2.70 16.65
C PRO A 209 28.55 2.77 17.42
N LEU A 210 28.03 1.61 17.79
CA LEU A 210 26.87 1.54 18.69
C LEU A 210 27.20 2.22 20.03
N PRO A 211 26.20 2.85 20.66
CA PRO A 211 26.35 3.34 22.03
C PRO A 211 26.86 2.24 22.96
N ALA A 212 27.76 2.60 23.88
CA ALA A 212 28.41 1.63 24.76
C ALA A 212 27.40 0.77 25.56
N GLU A 213 26.30 1.38 26.00
CA GLU A 213 25.21 0.69 26.71
C GLU A 213 24.59 -0.43 25.87
N ILE A 214 24.32 -0.18 24.57
CA ILE A 214 23.77 -1.18 23.67
C ILE A 214 24.83 -2.22 23.32
N ARG A 215 26.05 -1.78 23.05
CA ARG A 215 27.13 -2.64 22.66
C ARG A 215 27.48 -3.67 23.73
N SER A 216 27.41 -3.28 25.01
CA SER A 216 27.67 -4.17 26.16
C SER A 216 26.67 -5.31 26.32
N LEU A 217 25.54 -5.26 25.65
CA LEU A 217 24.54 -6.36 25.64
C LEU A 217 24.97 -7.54 24.76
N PHE A 218 25.97 -7.34 23.90
CA PHE A 218 26.45 -8.36 22.96
C PHE A 218 27.79 -8.94 23.44
N PRO A 219 27.99 -10.26 23.42
CA PRO A 219 29.29 -10.87 23.76
C PRO A 219 30.34 -10.52 22.70
N SER A 220 31.59 -10.86 23.04
CA SER A 220 32.76 -10.71 22.15
C SER A 220 33.29 -12.04 21.62
N GLU A 221 32.58 -13.13 21.89
CA GLU A 221 33.01 -14.50 21.56
C GLU A 221 31.84 -15.23 20.88
N PHE A 222 32.20 -16.29 20.14
CA PHE A 222 31.26 -17.21 19.49
C PHE A 222 31.41 -18.61 20.07
N GLU A 223 30.36 -19.40 20.02
CA GLU A 223 30.34 -20.83 20.34
C GLU A 223 29.65 -21.63 19.25
N GLU A 224 30.06 -22.87 19.05
CA GLU A 224 29.48 -23.77 18.07
C GLU A 224 28.33 -24.57 18.71
N THR A 225 27.18 -24.61 18.03
CA THR A 225 25.99 -25.35 18.43
C THR A 225 25.52 -26.23 17.28
N GLU A 226 24.47 -27.03 17.52
CA GLU A 226 23.84 -27.84 16.47
C GLU A 226 23.27 -26.98 15.32
N LEU A 227 22.90 -25.73 15.61
CA LEU A 227 22.43 -24.75 14.63
C LEU A 227 23.56 -23.98 13.93
N GLY A 228 24.82 -24.27 14.25
CA GLY A 228 25.99 -23.57 13.77
C GLY A 228 26.58 -22.60 14.78
N TRP A 229 27.38 -21.63 14.30
CA TRP A 229 28.03 -20.63 15.15
C TRP A 229 27.07 -19.55 15.61
N VAL A 230 26.97 -19.38 16.93
CA VAL A 230 26.12 -18.36 17.57
C VAL A 230 26.97 -17.53 18.55
N PRO A 231 26.48 -16.31 18.93
CA PRO A 231 27.12 -15.55 20.00
C PRO A 231 27.17 -16.33 21.31
N LYS A 232 28.29 -16.30 22.00
CA LYS A 232 28.49 -17.07 23.25
C LYS A 232 27.45 -16.70 24.31
N GLY A 233 26.85 -17.72 24.89
CA GLY A 233 25.81 -17.59 25.92
C GLY A 233 24.40 -17.45 25.37
N TRP A 234 24.22 -17.43 24.04
CA TRP A 234 22.89 -17.54 23.47
C TRP A 234 22.42 -18.99 23.56
N LYS A 235 21.15 -19.17 23.94
CA LYS A 235 20.57 -20.49 24.13
C LYS A 235 19.44 -20.71 23.15
N GLU A 236 19.33 -21.91 22.66
CA GLU A 236 18.14 -22.35 21.93
C GLU A 236 16.97 -22.39 22.89
N GLY A 237 15.81 -21.92 22.43
CA GLY A 237 14.58 -21.89 23.18
C GLY A 237 13.38 -22.19 22.30
N THR A 238 12.27 -22.54 22.91
CA THR A 238 11.00 -22.80 22.22
C THR A 238 10.05 -21.61 22.36
N LEU A 239 9.11 -21.47 21.41
CA LEU A 239 8.10 -20.41 21.47
C LEU A 239 7.32 -20.34 22.79
N PRO A 240 6.93 -21.47 23.41
CA PRO A 240 6.25 -21.43 24.73
C PRO A 240 7.06 -20.85 25.87
N GLU A 241 8.39 -20.81 25.77
CA GLU A 241 9.28 -20.22 26.79
C GLU A 241 9.28 -18.68 26.74
N ILE A 242 8.97 -18.11 25.58
CA ILE A 242 9.04 -16.65 25.35
C ILE A 242 7.68 -16.01 25.06
N ALA A 243 6.63 -16.81 24.82
CA ALA A 243 5.30 -16.33 24.48
C ALA A 243 4.20 -17.24 25.02
N PHE A 244 3.07 -16.65 25.40
CA PHE A 244 1.86 -17.40 25.69
C PHE A 244 1.17 -17.74 24.38
N ILE A 245 1.04 -19.05 24.09
CA ILE A 245 0.38 -19.54 22.88
C ILE A 245 -1.00 -20.07 23.28
N ASN A 246 -2.06 -19.49 22.70
CA ASN A 246 -3.46 -19.88 22.94
C ASN A 246 -3.78 -19.98 24.44
N SER A 247 -3.33 -19.01 25.23
CA SER A 247 -3.43 -19.01 26.69
C SER A 247 -4.87 -19.02 27.21
N THR A 248 -5.82 -18.55 26.38
CA THR A 248 -7.24 -18.53 26.72
C THR A 248 -8.07 -18.95 25.51
N SER A 249 -9.07 -19.79 25.76
CA SER A 249 -10.12 -20.11 24.80
C SER A 249 -11.48 -19.75 25.37
N TRP A 250 -12.37 -19.29 24.54
CA TRP A 250 -13.74 -19.06 24.94
C TRP A 250 -14.53 -20.36 24.93
N THR A 251 -15.33 -20.52 25.96
CA THR A 251 -16.26 -21.63 26.12
C THR A 251 -17.64 -21.07 26.39
N ASN A 252 -18.69 -21.90 26.33
CA ASN A 252 -20.05 -21.47 26.65
C ASN A 252 -20.21 -20.85 28.05
N LYS A 253 -19.21 -21.00 28.91
CA LYS A 253 -19.23 -20.48 30.31
C LYS A 253 -18.53 -19.14 30.47
N ASN A 254 -17.64 -18.78 29.54
CA ASN A 254 -16.81 -17.57 29.63
C ASN A 254 -16.75 -16.76 28.33
N GLN A 255 -17.65 -17.05 27.40
CA GLN A 255 -17.73 -16.28 26.15
C GLN A 255 -18.22 -14.85 26.41
N PRO A 256 -17.64 -13.83 25.76
CA PRO A 256 -18.13 -12.47 25.84
C PRO A 256 -19.40 -12.29 24.99
N ASP A 257 -20.21 -11.28 25.30
CA ASP A 257 -21.38 -10.93 24.49
C ASP A 257 -20.98 -10.45 23.07
N TYR A 258 -19.85 -9.74 23.00
CA TYR A 258 -19.32 -9.15 21.77
C TYR A 258 -17.82 -9.41 21.64
N ILE A 259 -17.38 -9.59 20.40
CA ILE A 259 -15.97 -9.72 20.03
C ILE A 259 -15.55 -8.70 18.98
N ASN A 260 -14.28 -8.37 18.98
CA ASN A 260 -13.65 -7.66 17.87
C ASN A 260 -13.13 -8.72 16.90
N TYR A 261 -13.81 -8.88 15.78
CA TYR A 261 -13.50 -9.87 14.76
C TYR A 261 -12.65 -9.25 13.64
N VAL A 262 -11.61 -9.96 13.27
CA VAL A 262 -10.77 -9.63 12.13
C VAL A 262 -10.80 -10.80 11.16
N ASP A 263 -11.41 -10.62 9.99
CA ASP A 263 -11.34 -11.59 8.91
C ASP A 263 -9.92 -11.69 8.35
N LEU A 264 -9.51 -12.87 7.91
CA LEU A 264 -8.18 -13.11 7.32
C LEU A 264 -7.92 -12.20 6.11
N SER A 265 -8.96 -11.84 5.35
CA SER A 265 -8.86 -10.90 4.25
C SER A 265 -8.49 -9.49 4.69
N ASN A 266 -8.81 -9.14 5.94
CA ASN A 266 -8.52 -7.86 6.57
C ASN A 266 -7.22 -7.83 7.39
N ALA A 267 -6.48 -8.95 7.43
CA ALA A 267 -5.19 -9.07 8.10
C ALA A 267 -4.10 -9.42 7.07
N LYS A 268 -3.49 -8.41 6.46
CA LYS A 268 -2.46 -8.56 5.42
C LYS A 268 -1.27 -7.65 5.69
N ASP A 269 -0.10 -8.05 5.22
CA ASP A 269 1.11 -7.23 5.24
C ASP A 269 1.45 -6.66 6.63
N GLY A 270 1.20 -7.46 7.68
CA GLY A 270 1.42 -7.05 9.07
C GLY A 270 0.45 -5.96 9.56
N ARG A 271 -0.67 -5.74 8.88
CA ARG A 271 -1.67 -4.72 9.22
C ARG A 271 -3.07 -5.30 9.30
N ILE A 272 -3.88 -4.71 10.17
CA ILE A 272 -5.31 -4.95 10.26
C ILE A 272 -6.02 -3.78 9.55
N TYR A 273 -6.77 -4.09 8.49
CA TYR A 273 -7.46 -3.09 7.67
C TYR A 273 -8.88 -2.80 8.16
N SER A 274 -9.54 -3.79 8.79
CA SER A 274 -10.87 -3.64 9.36
C SER A 274 -11.03 -4.52 10.59
N ILE A 275 -11.75 -3.99 11.58
CA ILE A 275 -12.16 -4.71 12.78
C ILE A 275 -13.66 -4.56 12.88
N GLU A 276 -14.39 -5.67 12.90
CA GLU A 276 -15.84 -5.68 13.06
C GLU A 276 -16.20 -6.06 14.49
N LYS A 277 -17.14 -5.34 15.08
CA LYS A 277 -17.69 -5.71 16.38
C LYS A 277 -18.92 -6.57 16.14
N LEU A 278 -18.77 -7.87 16.42
CA LEU A 278 -19.84 -8.85 16.24
C LEU A 278 -20.31 -9.37 17.59
N SER A 279 -21.59 -9.78 17.67
CA SER A 279 -22.03 -10.65 18.74
C SER A 279 -21.24 -11.97 18.67
N PHE A 280 -20.90 -12.57 19.79
CA PHE A 280 -20.15 -13.82 19.81
C PHE A 280 -20.86 -14.93 19.01
N ASN A 281 -22.19 -14.96 19.06
CA ASN A 281 -23.01 -15.97 18.38
C ASN A 281 -23.09 -15.76 16.86
N ASP A 282 -22.80 -14.57 16.37
CA ASP A 282 -22.83 -14.20 14.94
C ASP A 282 -21.43 -14.30 14.30
N ALA A 283 -20.41 -14.58 15.10
CA ALA A 283 -19.06 -14.73 14.57
C ALA A 283 -18.93 -16.06 13.80
N PRO A 284 -18.26 -16.05 12.61
CA PRO A 284 -18.10 -17.24 11.77
C PRO A 284 -17.25 -18.33 12.38
#